data_ef8d82354c474bcf467d05eb5b0aec21
#
_entry.id   ef8d82354c474bcf467d05eb5b0aec21
#
_cell.length_a   1.000
_cell.length_b   1.000
_cell.length_c   1.000
_cell.angle_alpha   90.00
_cell.angle_beta   90.00
_cell.angle_gamma   90.00
#
_symmetry.space_group_name_H-M   'P 1'
#
loop_
_entity.id
_entity.type
_entity.pdbx_description
1 polymer ?
#
loop_
_entity_poly.entity_id
_entity_poly.type
_entity_poly.pdbx_seq_one_letter_code
_entity_poly.pdbx_strand_id
1 'polypeptide(L)' 'MNYQEKLVDAMAQLDEENVMKYIQLMLTSGFSHEAIRKYLTEGSEEVGSYFASGEYFIADLIVSGMIYHHAL' A
#
# COMPACT_ATOMS: atom_id res chain seq x y z
N MET A 1 18.13 2.52 0.84
CA MET A 1 16.78 2.45 0.26
C MET A 1 15.76 2.28 1.39
N ASN A 2 14.70 3.05 1.40
CA ASN A 2 13.70 3.00 2.45
C ASN A 2 12.49 2.16 1.98
N TYR A 3 12.40 0.92 2.46
CA TYR A 3 11.31 0.03 2.06
C TYR A 3 9.95 0.52 2.55
N GLN A 4 9.89 1.20 3.71
CA GLN A 4 8.64 1.73 4.24
C GLN A 4 8.03 2.74 3.27
N GLU A 5 8.82 3.69 2.82
CA GLU A 5 8.35 4.70 1.88
C GLU A 5 7.97 4.07 0.53
N LYS A 6 8.74 3.09 0.09
CA LYS A 6 8.47 2.38 -1.15
C LYS A 6 7.13 1.64 -1.07
N LEU A 7 6.85 0.99 0.06
CA LEU A 7 5.60 0.27 0.24
C LEU A 7 4.40 1.23 0.27
N VAL A 8 4.52 2.33 1.03
CA VAL A 8 3.46 3.35 1.09
C VAL A 8 3.18 3.88 -0.31
N ASP A 9 4.23 4.21 -1.05
CA ASP A 9 4.11 4.76 -2.38
C ASP A 9 3.46 3.76 -3.35
N ALA A 10 3.91 2.51 -3.34
CA ALA A 10 3.34 1.48 -4.19
C ALA A 10 1.85 1.26 -3.90
N MET A 11 1.47 1.27 -2.62
CA MET A 11 0.07 1.14 -2.24
C MET A 11 -0.74 2.34 -2.73
N ALA A 12 -0.21 3.55 -2.55
CA ALA A 12 -0.87 4.78 -3.00
C ALA A 12 -1.04 4.80 -4.52
N GLN A 13 -0.09 4.23 -5.25
CA GLN A 13 -0.14 4.15 -6.72
C GLN A 13 -0.96 2.97 -7.22
N LEU A 14 -1.54 2.16 -6.34
CA LEU A 14 -2.32 0.98 -6.68
C LEU A 14 -1.49 -0.03 -7.49
N ASP A 15 -0.22 -0.15 -7.15
CA ASP A 15 0.73 -1.04 -7.83
C ASP A 15 0.89 -2.32 -7.03
N GLU A 16 -0.03 -3.26 -7.26
CA GLU A 16 -0.10 -4.52 -6.49
C GLU A 16 1.20 -5.32 -6.59
N GLU A 17 1.79 -5.39 -7.76
CA GLU A 17 3.04 -6.14 -7.97
C GLU A 17 4.15 -5.63 -7.06
N ASN A 18 4.35 -4.32 -7.02
CA ASN A 18 5.37 -3.72 -6.16
C ASN A 18 5.00 -3.78 -4.69
N VAL A 19 3.71 -3.67 -4.35
CA VAL A 19 3.25 -3.88 -2.97
C VAL A 19 3.71 -5.24 -2.48
N MET A 20 3.43 -6.30 -3.24
CA MET A 20 3.82 -7.66 -2.85
C MET A 20 5.34 -7.83 -2.79
N LYS A 21 6.05 -7.24 -3.75
CA LYS A 21 7.52 -7.28 -3.78
C LYS A 21 8.13 -6.66 -2.52
N TYR A 22 7.67 -5.46 -2.15
CA TYR A 22 8.24 -4.78 -0.99
C TYR A 22 7.85 -5.44 0.32
N ILE A 23 6.66 -6.02 0.40
CA ILE A 23 6.27 -6.82 1.58
C ILE A 23 7.24 -7.99 1.75
N GLN A 24 7.53 -8.69 0.67
CA GLN A 24 8.44 -9.84 0.72
C GLN A 24 9.83 -9.42 1.19
N LEU A 25 10.34 -8.31 0.63
CA LEU A 25 11.65 -7.79 1.02
C LEU A 25 11.67 -7.35 2.49
N MET A 26 10.61 -6.73 2.96
CA MET A 26 10.51 -6.29 4.35
C MET A 26 10.46 -7.47 5.31
N LEU A 27 9.70 -8.51 4.99
CA LEU A 27 9.64 -9.72 5.81
C LEU A 27 11.03 -10.37 5.89
N THR A 28 11.72 -10.47 4.76
CA THR A 28 13.07 -11.02 4.71
C THR A 28 14.05 -10.19 5.54
N SER A 29 13.83 -8.88 5.61
CA SER A 29 14.68 -7.96 6.37
C SER A 29 14.33 -7.91 7.86
N GLY A 30 13.32 -8.63 8.30
CA GLY A 30 12.96 -8.72 9.71
C GLY A 30 11.85 -7.79 10.18
N PHE A 31 11.14 -7.13 9.28
CA PHE A 31 10.01 -6.29 9.66
C PHE A 31 8.86 -7.16 10.17
N SER A 32 8.18 -6.66 11.20
CA SER A 32 7.01 -7.36 11.74
C SER A 32 5.79 -7.18 10.83
N HIS A 33 4.82 -8.10 10.96
CA HIS A 33 3.55 -7.97 10.22
C HIS A 33 2.81 -6.70 10.62
N GLU A 34 2.90 -6.30 11.90
CA GLU A 34 2.26 -5.08 12.37
C GLU A 34 2.84 -3.83 11.71
N ALA A 35 4.17 -3.78 11.56
CA ALA A 35 4.83 -2.67 10.90
C ALA A 35 4.40 -2.58 9.43
N ILE A 36 4.37 -3.72 8.75
CA ILE A 36 3.96 -3.77 7.35
C ILE A 36 2.51 -3.30 7.19
N ARG A 37 1.61 -3.76 8.07
CA ARG A 37 0.21 -3.35 8.05
C ARG A 37 0.08 -1.84 8.24
N LYS A 38 0.88 -1.26 9.13
CA LYS A 38 0.88 0.18 9.36
C LYS A 38 1.19 0.96 8.07
N TYR A 39 2.20 0.53 7.34
CA TYR A 39 2.59 1.22 6.10
C TYR A 39 1.58 0.99 4.98
N LEU A 40 0.97 -0.19 4.92
CA LEU A 40 -0.13 -0.42 3.98
C LEU A 40 -1.31 0.50 4.27
N THR A 41 -1.63 0.69 5.54
CA THR A 41 -2.70 1.59 5.97
C THR A 41 -2.38 3.03 5.58
N GLU A 42 -1.14 3.46 5.76
CA GLU A 42 -0.72 4.81 5.35
C GLU A 42 -0.91 5.02 3.84
N GLY A 43 -0.54 4.03 3.04
CA GLY A 43 -0.75 4.10 1.59
C GLY A 43 -2.23 4.13 1.22
N SER A 44 -3.05 3.37 1.92
CA SER A 44 -4.50 3.39 1.71
C SER A 44 -5.12 4.73 2.05
N GLU A 45 -4.60 5.40 3.09
CA GLU A 45 -5.06 6.73 3.44
C GLU A 45 -4.73 7.75 2.35
N GLU A 46 -3.60 7.60 1.68
CA GLU A 46 -3.25 8.46 0.56
C GLU A 46 -4.20 8.25 -0.62
N VAL A 47 -4.62 7.01 -0.88
CA VAL A 47 -5.64 6.72 -1.89
C VAL A 47 -6.93 7.48 -1.55
N GLY A 48 -7.33 7.47 -0.29
CA GLY A 48 -8.50 8.24 0.16
C GLY A 48 -8.35 9.73 -0.10
N SER A 49 -7.16 10.28 0.13
CA SER A 49 -6.86 11.68 -0.17
C SER A 49 -7.00 11.98 -1.66
N TYR A 50 -6.47 11.11 -2.51
CA TYR A 50 -6.58 11.28 -3.96
C TYR A 50 -8.04 11.21 -4.43
N PHE A 51 -8.84 10.36 -3.79
CA PHE A 51 -10.27 10.32 -4.06
C PHE A 51 -10.95 11.65 -3.67
N ALA A 52 -10.64 12.15 -2.50
CA ALA A 52 -11.21 13.41 -2.00
C ALA A 52 -10.84 14.60 -2.88
N SER A 53 -9.63 14.59 -3.47
CA SER A 53 -9.16 15.66 -4.34
C SER A 53 -9.65 15.50 -5.79
N GLY A 54 -10.32 14.41 -6.12
CA GLY A 54 -10.83 14.14 -7.46
C GLY A 54 -9.84 13.47 -8.40
N GLU A 55 -8.66 13.09 -7.91
CA GLU A 55 -7.65 12.41 -8.73
C GLU A 55 -7.97 10.93 -8.92
N TYR A 56 -8.64 10.31 -7.94
CA TYR A 56 -9.07 8.91 -8.02
C TYR A 56 -10.58 8.83 -7.99
N PHE A 57 -11.13 7.76 -8.57
CA PHE A 57 -12.56 7.48 -8.63
C PHE A 57 -12.90 6.31 -7.69
N ILE A 58 -14.19 6.00 -7.56
CA ILE A 58 -14.65 4.89 -6.71
C ILE A 58 -13.97 3.58 -7.09
N ALA A 59 -13.77 3.33 -8.40
CA ALA A 59 -13.09 2.12 -8.85
C ALA A 59 -11.69 1.98 -8.25
N ASP A 60 -10.98 3.10 -8.08
CA ASP A 60 -9.65 3.09 -7.49
C ASP A 60 -9.69 2.71 -6.01
N LEU A 61 -10.73 3.14 -5.29
CA LEU A 61 -10.92 2.74 -3.89
C LEU A 61 -11.17 1.24 -3.78
N ILE A 62 -11.94 0.68 -4.71
CA ILE A 62 -12.21 -0.77 -4.74
C ILE A 62 -10.91 -1.52 -4.98
N VAL A 63 -10.10 -1.08 -5.94
CA VAL A 63 -8.79 -1.70 -6.22
C VAL A 63 -7.89 -1.62 -5.00
N SER A 64 -7.84 -0.47 -4.33
CA SER A 64 -7.06 -0.29 -3.11
C SER A 64 -7.46 -1.30 -2.03
N GLY A 65 -8.76 -1.47 -1.83
CA GLY A 65 -9.27 -2.44 -0.87
C GLY A 65 -8.87 -3.87 -1.21
N MET A 66 -8.90 -4.22 -2.48
CA MET A 66 -8.49 -5.55 -2.96
C MET A 66 -7.00 -5.78 -2.71
N ILE A 67 -6.15 -4.80 -3.04
CA ILE A 67 -4.71 -4.91 -2.81
C ILE A 67 -4.42 -5.08 -1.33
N TYR A 68 -5.04 -4.25 -0.48
CA TYR A 68 -4.87 -4.32 0.97
C TYR A 68 -5.27 -5.70 1.49
N HIS A 69 -6.40 -6.22 1.04
CA HIS A 69 -6.90 -7.52 1.44
C HIS A 69 -5.95 -8.64 1.02
N HIS A 70 -5.47 -8.60 -0.21
CA HIS A 70 -4.53 -9.62 -0.72
C HIS A 70 -3.19 -9.58 0.01
N ALA A 71 -2.77 -8.39 0.45
CA ALA A 71 -1.48 -8.22 1.12
C ALA A 71 -1.49 -8.74 2.56
N LEU A 72 -2.65 -8.79 3.19
CA LEU A 72 -2.80 -9.35 4.53
C LEU A 72 -2.91 -10.86 4.47
#